data_43fe6e05bbf69c7234ba883964ce7a29
#
_entry.id   43fe6e05bbf69c7234ba883964ce7a29
#
_cell.length_a   1.000
_cell.length_b   1.000
_cell.length_c   1.000
_cell.angle_alpha   90.00
_cell.angle_beta   90.00
_cell.angle_gamma   90.00
#
_symmetry.space_group_name_H-M   'P 1'
#
loop_
_entity.id
_entity.type
_entity.pdbx_description
1 polymer ?
#
loop_
_entity_poly.entity_id
_entity_poly.type
_entity_poly.pdbx_seq_one_letter_code
_entity_poly.pdbx_strand_id
1 'polypeptide(L)'
;MGLAALAAAQDGIFSRAQARNAGFSYGRIQRRIGSGEWVGLYGGRALRTAHTIVDAHGRDRAALFATGARSMLGGPSAARWWTIDVPWPQRFILVPASSRREPVGITIRRTPVDDADAVLRDGVLLTSRPCTIVDCLRVIPFRTGVELLDRALQKGWLSFDDLVVRTQRLIGRPGGLTLVRHIRIARPGTRSEAERTMARLLKGAGLTGWQANYRLEEVGVLDFAFVAQRIAIEIDGRAWHTASDRFQNDRSRQNRLVLLGWTVLRFTWADLIERPGEVVRQVCLAVQAAS
;
A
#
# COMPACT_ATOMS: atom_id res chain seq x y z
N MET A 1 30.70 -18.07 -15.19
CA MET A 1 30.70 -16.91 -14.24
C MET A 1 31.15 -17.44 -12.88
N GLY A 2 32.19 -16.85 -12.26
CA GLY A 2 32.66 -17.25 -10.93
C GLY A 2 31.70 -16.85 -9.83
N LEU A 3 31.80 -17.50 -8.64
CA LEU A 3 30.91 -17.24 -7.52
C LEU A 3 30.90 -15.76 -7.07
N ALA A 4 32.05 -15.09 -7.12
CA ALA A 4 32.16 -13.67 -6.76
C ALA A 4 31.34 -12.77 -7.71
N ALA A 5 31.43 -12.99 -9.01
CA ALA A 5 30.66 -12.26 -10.01
C ALA A 5 29.16 -12.56 -9.89
N LEU A 6 28.80 -13.82 -9.60
CA LEU A 6 27.41 -14.21 -9.33
C LEU A 6 26.86 -13.50 -8.09
N ALA A 7 27.62 -13.50 -7.00
CA ALA A 7 27.23 -12.84 -5.76
C ALA A 7 27.06 -11.32 -5.97
N ALA A 8 27.99 -10.68 -6.68
CA ALA A 8 27.92 -9.25 -6.99
C ALA A 8 26.62 -8.90 -7.76
N ALA A 9 26.21 -9.75 -8.73
CA ALA A 9 24.96 -9.60 -9.47
C ALA A 9 23.69 -9.92 -8.64
N GLN A 10 23.84 -10.40 -7.41
CA GLN A 10 22.79 -10.85 -6.51
C GLN A 10 22.85 -10.13 -5.16
N ASP A 11 23.15 -8.85 -5.14
CA ASP A 11 23.21 -8.03 -3.91
C ASP A 11 24.17 -8.61 -2.85
N GLY A 12 25.23 -9.28 -3.30
CA GLY A 12 26.21 -9.95 -2.46
C GLY A 12 25.76 -11.28 -1.85
N ILE A 13 24.61 -11.79 -2.25
CA ILE A 13 24.01 -13.02 -1.69
C ILE A 13 24.13 -14.18 -2.68
N PHE A 14 24.41 -15.36 -2.15
CA PHE A 14 24.39 -16.59 -2.93
C PHE A 14 23.87 -17.78 -2.10
N SER A 15 23.37 -18.82 -2.77
CA SER A 15 22.92 -20.04 -2.11
C SER A 15 24.05 -21.06 -1.98
N ARG A 16 23.90 -22.06 -1.07
CA ARG A 16 24.80 -23.20 -1.00
C ARG A 16 24.87 -23.97 -2.32
N ALA A 17 23.75 -24.07 -3.03
CA ALA A 17 23.71 -24.74 -4.33
C ALA A 17 24.57 -24.00 -5.36
N GLN A 18 24.49 -22.67 -5.41
CA GLN A 18 25.32 -21.85 -6.28
C GLN A 18 26.81 -21.96 -5.95
N ALA A 19 27.16 -22.00 -4.66
CA ALA A 19 28.57 -22.24 -4.24
C ALA A 19 29.04 -23.63 -4.71
N ARG A 20 28.20 -24.65 -4.58
CA ARG A 20 28.54 -26.00 -5.09
C ARG A 20 28.72 -26.01 -6.60
N ASN A 21 27.84 -25.40 -7.34
CA ASN A 21 27.93 -25.30 -8.80
C ASN A 21 29.17 -24.51 -9.25
N ALA A 22 29.66 -23.60 -8.41
CA ALA A 22 30.92 -22.88 -8.62
C ALA A 22 32.18 -23.68 -8.18
N GLY A 23 32.05 -24.99 -7.86
CA GLY A 23 33.15 -25.87 -7.56
C GLY A 23 33.57 -25.93 -6.08
N PHE A 24 32.79 -25.38 -5.16
CA PHE A 24 33.07 -25.49 -3.71
C PHE A 24 32.46 -26.78 -3.16
N SER A 25 33.32 -27.67 -2.66
CA SER A 25 32.86 -28.88 -1.94
C SER A 25 32.17 -28.51 -0.64
N TYR A 26 31.37 -29.41 -0.11
CA TYR A 26 30.67 -29.21 1.17
C TYR A 26 31.65 -28.81 2.29
N GLY A 27 32.79 -29.53 2.40
CA GLY A 27 33.83 -29.25 3.41
C GLY A 27 34.43 -27.84 3.25
N ARG A 28 34.67 -27.40 2.01
CA ARG A 28 35.17 -26.01 1.75
C ARG A 28 34.15 -24.97 2.16
N ILE A 29 32.88 -25.20 1.89
CA ILE A 29 31.79 -24.28 2.32
C ILE A 29 31.74 -24.19 3.85
N GLN A 30 31.77 -25.33 4.55
CA GLN A 30 31.74 -25.36 6.02
C GLN A 30 32.97 -24.67 6.63
N ARG A 31 34.15 -24.89 6.07
CA ARG A 31 35.38 -24.22 6.53
C ARG A 31 35.30 -22.71 6.41
N ARG A 32 34.81 -22.20 5.27
CA ARG A 32 34.64 -20.75 5.07
C ARG A 32 33.57 -20.14 6.00
N ILE A 33 32.55 -20.89 6.34
CA ILE A 33 31.55 -20.46 7.35
C ILE A 33 32.19 -20.49 8.74
N GLY A 34 32.92 -21.57 9.10
CA GLY A 34 33.57 -21.70 10.38
C GLY A 34 34.70 -20.70 10.63
N SER A 35 35.41 -20.28 9.57
CA SER A 35 36.41 -19.21 9.65
C SER A 35 35.83 -17.81 9.67
N GLY A 36 34.52 -17.66 9.52
CA GLY A 36 33.88 -16.35 9.43
C GLY A 36 34.01 -15.64 8.07
N GLU A 37 34.71 -16.24 7.09
CA GLU A 37 34.85 -15.68 5.75
C GLU A 37 33.46 -15.56 5.03
N TRP A 38 32.62 -16.56 5.27
CA TRP A 38 31.22 -16.55 4.82
C TRP A 38 30.26 -16.54 6.02
N VAL A 39 29.23 -15.74 5.93
CA VAL A 39 28.19 -15.63 6.96
C VAL A 39 26.88 -16.22 6.46
N GLY A 40 26.30 -17.12 7.26
CA GLY A 40 25.03 -17.74 6.97
C GLY A 40 23.85 -16.84 7.35
N LEU A 41 22.87 -16.75 6.45
CA LEU A 41 21.58 -16.10 6.67
C LEU A 41 20.49 -17.16 6.68
N TYR A 42 19.44 -16.95 7.48
CA TYR A 42 18.30 -17.86 7.60
C TYR A 42 18.72 -19.34 7.82
N GLY A 43 19.51 -19.58 8.85
CA GLY A 43 20.02 -20.91 9.15
C GLY A 43 21.05 -21.43 8.13
N GLY A 44 21.80 -20.54 7.50
CA GLY A 44 22.84 -20.87 6.52
C GLY A 44 22.30 -21.35 5.16
N ARG A 45 21.03 -21.10 4.86
CA ARG A 45 20.44 -21.44 3.54
C ARG A 45 20.86 -20.46 2.47
N ALA A 46 21.02 -19.19 2.82
CA ALA A 46 21.67 -18.17 2.03
C ALA A 46 23.01 -17.81 2.67
N LEU A 47 23.98 -17.39 1.86
CA LEU A 47 25.32 -17.05 2.27
C LEU A 47 25.69 -15.68 1.72
N ARG A 48 26.56 -14.97 2.44
CA ARG A 48 27.26 -13.76 2.01
C ARG A 48 28.74 -13.82 2.40
N THR A 49 29.56 -12.99 1.83
CA THR A 49 30.91 -12.78 2.38
C THR A 49 30.86 -11.92 3.64
N ALA A 50 31.83 -12.03 4.52
CA ALA A 50 31.89 -11.30 5.79
C ALA A 50 31.78 -9.78 5.60
N HIS A 51 32.41 -9.24 4.56
CA HIS A 51 32.46 -7.80 4.27
C HIS A 51 31.25 -7.27 3.50
N THR A 52 30.33 -8.14 3.06
CA THR A 52 29.14 -7.70 2.33
C THR A 52 28.15 -7.04 3.28
N ILE A 53 27.81 -5.78 3.04
CA ILE A 53 26.67 -5.11 3.68
C ILE A 53 25.41 -5.54 2.94
N VAL A 54 24.49 -6.18 3.64
CA VAL A 54 23.24 -6.69 3.06
C VAL A 54 22.15 -5.63 3.22
N ASP A 55 21.76 -5.03 2.14
CA ASP A 55 20.63 -4.10 2.07
C ASP A 55 19.27 -4.82 2.11
N ALA A 56 18.21 -4.10 1.84
CA ALA A 56 16.85 -4.64 1.85
C ALA A 56 16.63 -5.64 0.70
N HIS A 57 17.18 -5.39 -0.51
CA HIS A 57 17.07 -6.28 -1.66
C HIS A 57 17.85 -7.57 -1.43
N GLY A 58 19.06 -7.48 -0.92
CA GLY A 58 19.86 -8.66 -0.56
C GLY A 58 19.18 -9.54 0.48
N ARG A 59 18.50 -8.94 1.48
CA ARG A 59 17.71 -9.70 2.46
C ARG A 59 16.49 -10.38 1.83
N ASP A 60 15.82 -9.74 0.89
CA ASP A 60 14.69 -10.34 0.14
C ASP A 60 15.18 -11.54 -0.68
N ARG A 61 16.32 -11.41 -1.38
CA ARG A 61 16.95 -12.49 -2.13
C ARG A 61 17.39 -13.65 -1.22
N ALA A 62 17.99 -13.34 -0.07
CA ALA A 62 18.35 -14.35 0.91
C ALA A 62 17.13 -15.12 1.44
N ALA A 63 15.99 -14.42 1.64
CA ALA A 63 14.74 -15.04 2.05
C ALA A 63 14.19 -16.01 0.98
N LEU A 64 14.30 -15.67 -0.31
CA LEU A 64 13.95 -16.58 -1.40
C LEU A 64 14.81 -17.84 -1.40
N PHE A 65 16.12 -17.71 -1.23
CA PHE A 65 17.00 -18.89 -1.12
C PHE A 65 16.66 -19.77 0.09
N ALA A 66 16.21 -19.15 1.19
CA ALA A 66 15.81 -19.88 2.38
C ALA A 66 14.48 -20.64 2.20
N THR A 67 13.56 -20.11 1.42
CA THR A 67 12.22 -20.69 1.23
C THR A 67 12.15 -21.67 0.06
N GLY A 68 13.04 -21.55 -0.93
CA GLY A 68 13.22 -22.55 -2.03
C GLY A 68 12.89 -22.01 -3.42
N ALA A 69 13.21 -22.83 -4.43
CA ALA A 69 13.24 -22.43 -5.85
C ALA A 69 11.91 -21.97 -6.45
N ARG A 70 10.78 -22.35 -5.88
CA ARG A 70 9.44 -21.95 -6.33
C ARG A 70 8.83 -20.85 -5.47
N SER A 71 9.63 -20.20 -4.67
CA SER A 71 9.21 -19.07 -3.84
C SER A 71 9.32 -17.78 -4.64
N MET A 72 8.42 -16.83 -4.35
CA MET A 72 8.46 -15.49 -4.94
C MET A 72 8.24 -14.42 -3.88
N LEU A 73 8.72 -13.23 -4.13
CA LEU A 73 8.38 -12.07 -3.32
C LEU A 73 6.92 -11.70 -3.55
N GLY A 74 6.20 -11.44 -2.47
CA GLY A 74 4.83 -10.93 -2.51
C GLY A 74 4.67 -9.71 -1.60
N GLY A 75 3.50 -9.11 -1.61
CA GLY A 75 3.12 -8.03 -0.71
C GLY A 75 4.21 -6.98 -0.47
N PRO A 76 4.51 -6.63 0.79
CA PRO A 76 5.47 -5.57 1.09
C PRO A 76 6.90 -5.82 0.57
N SER A 77 7.35 -7.09 0.45
CA SER A 77 8.65 -7.38 -0.14
C SER A 77 8.68 -7.11 -1.65
N ALA A 78 7.65 -7.54 -2.38
CA ALA A 78 7.51 -7.24 -3.81
C ALA A 78 7.31 -5.72 -4.04
N ALA A 79 6.58 -5.04 -3.15
CA ALA A 79 6.35 -3.59 -3.23
C ALA A 79 7.68 -2.80 -3.28
N ARG A 80 8.67 -3.19 -2.47
CA ARG A 80 10.02 -2.60 -2.49
C ARG A 80 10.67 -2.72 -3.87
N TRP A 81 10.55 -3.86 -4.53
CA TRP A 81 11.09 -4.08 -5.87
C TRP A 81 10.33 -3.30 -6.95
N TRP A 82 9.08 -2.94 -6.70
CA TRP A 82 8.30 -2.02 -7.52
C TRP A 82 8.52 -0.54 -7.15
N THR A 83 9.46 -0.23 -6.22
CA THR A 83 9.68 1.12 -5.68
C THR A 83 8.40 1.72 -5.07
N ILE A 84 7.57 0.87 -4.49
CA ILE A 84 6.38 1.26 -3.75
C ILE A 84 6.74 1.24 -2.26
N ASP A 85 6.71 2.40 -1.63
CA ASP A 85 6.99 2.51 -0.21
C ASP A 85 5.81 1.96 0.61
N VAL A 86 6.11 0.91 1.37
CA VAL A 86 5.17 0.24 2.29
C VAL A 86 5.92 -0.07 3.58
N PRO A 87 5.52 0.50 4.72
CA PRO A 87 6.17 0.25 5.99
C PRO A 87 5.88 -1.18 6.46
N TRP A 88 6.87 -2.05 6.35
CA TRP A 88 6.77 -3.44 6.78
C TRP A 88 8.13 -3.99 7.20
N PRO A 89 8.31 -4.45 8.44
CA PRO A 89 9.62 -4.81 8.96
C PRO A 89 10.10 -6.19 8.51
N GLN A 90 9.19 -7.12 8.24
CA GLN A 90 9.51 -8.51 7.91
C GLN A 90 9.65 -8.74 6.40
N ARG A 91 10.18 -9.90 6.01
CA ARG A 91 10.17 -10.36 4.62
C ARG A 91 8.88 -11.12 4.35
N PHE A 92 8.23 -10.83 3.25
CA PHE A 92 6.96 -11.43 2.85
C PHE A 92 7.16 -12.29 1.61
N ILE A 93 7.03 -13.60 1.77
CA ILE A 93 7.34 -14.58 0.73
C ILE A 93 6.10 -15.43 0.45
N LEU A 94 5.79 -15.60 -0.81
CA LEU A 94 4.82 -16.56 -1.29
C LEU A 94 5.53 -17.87 -1.61
N VAL A 95 4.96 -18.97 -1.13
CA VAL A 95 5.51 -20.31 -1.35
C VAL A 95 4.42 -21.25 -1.88
N PRO A 96 4.79 -22.32 -2.61
CA PRO A 96 3.84 -23.37 -2.96
C PRO A 96 3.19 -23.98 -1.72
N ALA A 97 1.94 -24.47 -1.86
CA ALA A 97 1.20 -25.09 -0.77
C ALA A 97 1.93 -26.32 -0.16
N SER A 98 2.73 -27.01 -0.97
CA SER A 98 3.56 -28.14 -0.55
C SER A 98 4.80 -27.76 0.29
N SER A 99 5.18 -26.48 0.34
CA SER A 99 6.35 -26.03 1.10
C SER A 99 6.08 -26.13 2.60
N ARG A 100 6.98 -26.79 3.32
CA ARG A 100 6.92 -26.89 4.81
C ARG A 100 7.99 -26.04 5.49
N ARG A 101 8.71 -25.19 4.74
CA ARG A 101 9.80 -24.37 5.28
C ARG A 101 9.24 -23.09 5.89
N GLU A 102 9.62 -22.83 7.13
CA GLU A 102 9.23 -21.63 7.87
C GLU A 102 10.47 -20.99 8.53
N PRO A 103 11.34 -20.34 7.77
CA PRO A 103 12.49 -19.64 8.34
C PRO A 103 12.04 -18.50 9.26
N VAL A 104 12.71 -18.36 10.40
CA VAL A 104 12.45 -17.27 11.35
C VAL A 104 12.66 -15.90 10.69
N GLY A 105 11.79 -14.95 10.98
CA GLY A 105 11.86 -13.58 10.44
C GLY A 105 11.30 -13.41 9.02
N ILE A 106 10.64 -14.44 8.49
CA ILE A 106 9.96 -14.40 7.20
C ILE A 106 8.46 -14.66 7.41
N THR A 107 7.63 -13.76 6.91
CA THR A 107 6.18 -13.99 6.80
C THR A 107 5.92 -14.83 5.56
N ILE A 108 5.39 -16.03 5.75
CA ILE A 108 5.12 -16.96 4.65
C ILE A 108 3.63 -17.02 4.36
N ARG A 109 3.28 -16.93 3.08
CA ARG A 109 1.94 -17.19 2.58
C ARG A 109 1.95 -18.35 1.58
N ARG A 110 1.05 -19.31 1.80
CA ARG A 110 0.81 -20.46 0.90
C ARG A 110 -0.42 -20.15 0.04
N THR A 111 -0.22 -19.30 -0.94
CA THR A 111 -1.29 -18.87 -1.85
C THR A 111 -0.84 -19.17 -3.28
N PRO A 112 -1.65 -19.87 -4.08
CA PRO A 112 -1.40 -19.99 -5.51
C PRO A 112 -1.34 -18.58 -6.14
N VAL A 113 -0.40 -18.38 -7.03
CA VAL A 113 -0.28 -17.17 -7.85
C VAL A 113 -0.43 -17.61 -9.29
N ASP A 114 -1.29 -16.92 -10.03
CA ASP A 114 -1.45 -17.17 -11.46
C ASP A 114 -0.14 -16.83 -12.19
N ASP A 115 0.20 -17.58 -13.22
CA ASP A 115 1.43 -17.35 -13.99
C ASP A 115 1.51 -15.93 -14.55
N ALA A 116 0.37 -15.34 -14.92
CA ALA A 116 0.26 -13.96 -15.36
C ALA A 116 0.65 -12.93 -14.27
N ASP A 117 0.60 -13.34 -12.99
CA ASP A 117 0.98 -12.52 -11.85
C ASP A 117 2.40 -12.80 -11.36
N ALA A 118 3.13 -13.71 -12.00
CA ALA A 118 4.53 -14.00 -11.70
C ALA A 118 5.45 -13.22 -12.65
N VAL A 119 6.30 -12.35 -12.12
CA VAL A 119 7.19 -11.48 -12.88
C VAL A 119 8.64 -11.73 -12.45
N LEU A 120 9.52 -11.95 -13.43
CA LEU A 120 10.95 -12.00 -13.20
C LEU A 120 11.54 -10.60 -13.36
N ARG A 121 12.15 -10.07 -12.30
CA ARG A 121 12.81 -8.76 -12.29
C ARG A 121 14.15 -8.86 -11.57
N ASP A 122 15.21 -8.42 -12.23
CA ASP A 122 16.58 -8.44 -11.70
C ASP A 122 16.99 -9.81 -11.12
N GLY A 123 16.57 -10.89 -11.81
CA GLY A 123 16.81 -12.28 -11.40
C GLY A 123 16.03 -12.75 -10.17
N VAL A 124 14.97 -12.02 -9.78
CA VAL A 124 14.08 -12.35 -8.66
C VAL A 124 12.65 -12.52 -9.16
N LEU A 125 12.01 -13.61 -8.75
CA LEU A 125 10.60 -13.85 -9.02
C LEU A 125 9.76 -13.09 -7.99
N LEU A 126 8.84 -12.26 -8.46
CA LEU A 126 7.94 -11.48 -7.62
C LEU A 126 6.53 -11.39 -8.22
N THR A 127 5.57 -11.00 -7.41
CA THR A 127 4.20 -10.78 -7.89
C THR A 127 4.10 -9.55 -8.78
N SER A 128 3.20 -9.59 -9.77
CA SER A 128 2.84 -8.42 -10.59
C SER A 128 2.46 -7.23 -9.70
N ARG A 129 2.56 -6.02 -10.22
CA ARG A 129 2.27 -4.81 -9.43
C ARG A 129 0.84 -4.82 -8.87
N PRO A 130 -0.24 -5.16 -9.64
CA PRO A 130 -1.59 -5.27 -9.08
C PRO A 130 -1.69 -6.32 -7.95
N CYS A 131 -1.13 -7.52 -8.17
CA CYS A 131 -1.12 -8.58 -7.17
C CYS A 131 -0.36 -8.16 -5.90
N THR A 132 0.80 -7.51 -6.06
CA THR A 132 1.60 -6.95 -4.97
C THR A 132 0.79 -5.98 -4.10
N ILE A 133 0.06 -5.05 -4.73
CA ILE A 133 -0.77 -4.07 -4.02
C ILE A 133 -1.87 -4.77 -3.23
N VAL A 134 -2.60 -5.69 -3.86
CA VAL A 134 -3.67 -6.46 -3.19
C VAL A 134 -3.11 -7.24 -2.00
N ASP A 135 -1.95 -7.86 -2.11
CA ASP A 135 -1.31 -8.55 -1.00
C ASP A 135 -0.87 -7.58 0.12
N CYS A 136 -0.39 -6.39 -0.22
CA CYS A 136 -0.10 -5.35 0.78
C CYS A 136 -1.37 -4.94 1.54
N LEU A 137 -2.48 -4.66 0.84
CA LEU A 137 -3.76 -4.27 1.45
C LEU A 137 -4.31 -5.29 2.44
N ARG A 138 -3.92 -6.55 2.32
CA ARG A 138 -4.34 -7.63 3.23
C ARG A 138 -3.59 -7.68 4.55
N VAL A 139 -2.40 -7.09 4.62
CA VAL A 139 -1.46 -7.31 5.74
C VAL A 139 -1.05 -6.03 6.45
N ILE A 140 -1.00 -4.89 5.76
CA ILE A 140 -0.63 -3.61 6.37
C ILE A 140 -1.81 -3.02 7.17
N PRO A 141 -1.54 -2.09 8.09
CA PRO A 141 -2.59 -1.37 8.81
C PRO A 141 -3.58 -0.74 7.83
N PHE A 142 -4.87 -0.82 8.15
CA PHE A 142 -5.95 -0.42 7.25
C PHE A 142 -5.81 1.02 6.73
N ARG A 143 -5.45 1.96 7.60
CA ARG A 143 -5.24 3.37 7.23
C ARG A 143 -4.13 3.53 6.17
N THR A 144 -2.99 2.91 6.40
CA THR A 144 -1.88 2.87 5.43
C THR A 144 -2.31 2.21 4.12
N GLY A 145 -3.17 1.17 4.21
CA GLY A 145 -3.76 0.51 3.06
C GLY A 145 -4.66 1.43 2.23
N VAL A 146 -5.45 2.29 2.87
CA VAL A 146 -6.26 3.30 2.16
C VAL A 146 -5.36 4.27 1.37
N GLU A 147 -4.31 4.79 2.00
CA GLU A 147 -3.34 5.69 1.35
C GLU A 147 -2.60 5.01 0.18
N LEU A 148 -2.22 3.74 0.35
CA LEU A 148 -1.62 2.93 -0.71
C LEU A 148 -2.59 2.72 -1.87
N LEU A 149 -3.84 2.35 -1.57
CA LEU A 149 -4.85 2.10 -2.58
C LEU A 149 -5.16 3.36 -3.40
N ASP A 150 -5.29 4.50 -2.75
CA ASP A 150 -5.49 5.78 -3.42
C ASP A 150 -4.39 6.08 -4.41
N ARG A 151 -3.15 5.98 -3.95
CA ARG A 151 -1.97 6.17 -4.80
C ARG A 151 -1.90 5.16 -5.95
N ALA A 152 -2.26 3.90 -5.69
CA ALA A 152 -2.23 2.84 -6.69
C ALA A 152 -3.25 3.08 -7.82
N LEU A 153 -4.45 3.46 -7.45
CA LEU A 153 -5.51 3.78 -8.39
C LEU A 153 -5.19 5.06 -9.19
N GLN A 154 -4.68 6.12 -8.54
CA GLN A 154 -4.25 7.36 -9.21
C GLN A 154 -3.13 7.13 -10.23
N LYS A 155 -2.18 6.26 -9.91
CA LYS A 155 -1.05 5.94 -10.78
C LYS A 155 -1.34 4.83 -11.80
N GLY A 156 -2.55 4.28 -11.81
CA GLY A 156 -2.91 3.16 -12.68
C GLY A 156 -2.14 1.87 -12.39
N TRP A 157 -1.60 1.70 -11.18
CA TRP A 157 -0.91 0.47 -10.78
C TRP A 157 -1.86 -0.69 -10.55
N LEU A 158 -3.12 -0.38 -10.23
CA LEU A 158 -4.24 -1.28 -10.02
C LEU A 158 -5.50 -0.56 -10.48
N SER A 159 -6.38 -1.22 -11.23
CA SER A 159 -7.71 -0.70 -11.52
C SER A 159 -8.70 -1.09 -10.41
N PHE A 160 -9.82 -0.36 -10.32
CA PHE A 160 -10.87 -0.73 -9.38
C PHE A 160 -11.48 -2.10 -9.70
N ASP A 161 -11.66 -2.41 -10.98
CA ASP A 161 -12.19 -3.70 -11.43
C ASP A 161 -11.23 -4.85 -11.10
N ASP A 162 -9.92 -4.65 -11.30
CA ASP A 162 -8.91 -5.62 -10.85
C ASP A 162 -8.96 -5.86 -9.34
N LEU A 163 -9.13 -4.80 -8.53
CA LEU A 163 -9.28 -4.94 -7.08
C LEU A 163 -10.50 -5.80 -6.74
N VAL A 164 -11.64 -5.55 -7.39
CA VAL A 164 -12.89 -6.31 -7.18
C VAL A 164 -12.69 -7.78 -7.55
N VAL A 165 -12.21 -8.06 -8.77
CA VAL A 165 -12.00 -9.44 -9.27
C VAL A 165 -11.02 -10.22 -8.38
N ARG A 166 -9.90 -9.61 -7.99
CA ARG A 166 -8.91 -10.24 -7.13
C ARG A 166 -9.45 -10.46 -5.71
N THR A 167 -10.23 -9.54 -5.19
CA THR A 167 -10.86 -9.69 -3.87
C THR A 167 -11.83 -10.86 -3.84
N GLN A 168 -12.65 -11.05 -4.87
CA GLN A 168 -13.57 -12.18 -4.96
C GLN A 168 -12.87 -13.54 -4.81
N ARG A 169 -11.68 -13.69 -5.42
CA ARG A 169 -10.84 -14.91 -5.31
C ARG A 169 -10.24 -15.12 -3.91
N LEU A 170 -10.23 -14.08 -3.10
CA LEU A 170 -9.59 -14.04 -1.77
C LEU A 170 -10.60 -14.00 -0.61
N ILE A 171 -11.90 -14.02 -0.89
CA ILE A 171 -12.95 -14.16 0.13
C ILE A 171 -12.76 -15.49 0.86
N GLY A 172 -12.90 -15.46 2.19
CA GLY A 172 -12.65 -16.64 3.04
C GLY A 172 -11.17 -16.91 3.35
N ARG A 173 -10.24 -16.15 2.76
CA ARG A 173 -8.81 -16.23 3.08
C ARG A 173 -8.37 -15.11 4.04
N PRO A 174 -7.27 -15.28 4.79
CA PRO A 174 -6.77 -14.24 5.68
C PRO A 174 -6.59 -12.90 4.98
N GLY A 175 -7.18 -11.83 5.53
CA GLY A 175 -7.17 -10.48 4.95
C GLY A 175 -8.22 -10.23 3.86
N GLY A 176 -9.06 -11.21 3.51
CA GLY A 176 -10.13 -11.04 2.51
C GLY A 176 -11.18 -10.01 2.93
N LEU A 177 -11.59 -10.01 4.20
CA LEU A 177 -12.53 -9.02 4.73
C LEU A 177 -11.94 -7.59 4.71
N THR A 178 -10.64 -7.46 4.92
CA THR A 178 -9.94 -6.18 4.81
C THR A 178 -10.02 -5.64 3.37
N LEU A 179 -9.89 -6.51 2.36
CA LEU A 179 -10.06 -6.11 0.96
C LEU A 179 -11.48 -5.67 0.65
N VAL A 180 -12.50 -6.38 1.15
CA VAL A 180 -13.90 -5.96 1.01
C VAL A 180 -14.13 -4.56 1.59
N ARG A 181 -13.51 -4.29 2.73
CA ARG A 181 -13.56 -2.97 3.35
C ARG A 181 -12.86 -1.90 2.51
N HIS A 182 -11.72 -2.21 1.90
CA HIS A 182 -11.04 -1.32 0.95
C HIS A 182 -11.88 -1.04 -0.29
N ILE A 183 -12.55 -2.06 -0.87
CA ILE A 183 -13.48 -1.87 -2.00
C ILE A 183 -14.60 -0.91 -1.64
N ARG A 184 -15.20 -1.08 -0.45
CA ARG A 184 -16.30 -0.23 0.01
C ARG A 184 -15.90 1.25 0.09
N ILE A 185 -14.64 1.53 0.49
CA ILE A 185 -14.11 2.88 0.54
C ILE A 185 -13.69 3.38 -0.84
N ALA A 186 -13.07 2.51 -1.66
CA ALA A 186 -12.58 2.86 -2.98
C ALA A 186 -13.70 2.93 -4.04
N ARG A 187 -14.87 2.35 -3.74
CA ARG A 187 -16.02 2.43 -4.63
C ARG A 187 -16.30 3.90 -4.93
N PRO A 188 -16.38 4.31 -6.20
CA PRO A 188 -16.79 5.65 -6.53
C PRO A 188 -18.21 5.87 -5.98
N GLY A 189 -18.32 6.45 -4.80
CA GLY A 189 -19.58 7.05 -4.36
C GLY A 189 -19.89 8.13 -5.37
N THR A 190 -21.11 8.14 -5.94
CA THR A 190 -21.50 9.32 -6.72
C THR A 190 -21.40 10.53 -5.80
N ARG A 191 -21.02 11.68 -6.34
CA ARG A 191 -20.99 12.95 -5.58
C ARG A 191 -22.26 13.11 -4.74
N SER A 192 -23.41 12.74 -5.31
CA SER A 192 -24.72 12.75 -4.64
C SER A 192 -24.84 11.75 -3.47
N GLU A 193 -24.11 10.64 -3.44
CA GLU A 193 -24.12 9.69 -2.32
C GLU A 193 -23.29 10.21 -1.14
N ALA A 194 -22.16 10.82 -1.43
CA ALA A 194 -21.29 11.46 -0.44
C ALA A 194 -21.99 12.67 0.21
N GLU A 195 -22.66 13.51 -0.60
CA GLU A 195 -23.46 14.63 -0.13
C GLU A 195 -24.62 14.15 0.76
N ARG A 196 -25.36 13.12 0.35
CA ARG A 196 -26.44 12.54 1.19
C ARG A 196 -25.92 11.97 2.51
N THR A 197 -24.74 11.38 2.51
CA THR A 197 -24.13 10.84 3.74
C THR A 197 -23.70 11.97 4.67
N MET A 198 -23.04 13.01 4.17
CA MET A 198 -22.71 14.19 4.96
C MET A 198 -23.97 14.85 5.54
N ALA A 199 -25.00 15.07 4.74
CA ALA A 199 -26.27 15.64 5.21
C ALA A 199 -26.90 14.82 6.35
N ARG A 200 -26.84 13.49 6.28
CA ARG A 200 -27.29 12.62 7.38
C ARG A 200 -26.46 12.79 8.65
N LEU A 201 -25.13 12.91 8.52
CA LEU A 201 -24.24 13.12 9.65
C LEU A 201 -24.51 14.46 10.33
N LEU A 202 -24.63 15.54 9.56
CA LEU A 202 -24.94 16.87 10.10
C LEU A 202 -26.30 16.92 10.81
N LYS A 203 -27.34 16.35 10.20
CA LYS A 203 -28.69 16.24 10.80
C LYS A 203 -28.66 15.38 12.07
N GLY A 204 -28.00 14.23 12.04
CA GLY A 204 -27.88 13.31 13.18
C GLY A 204 -27.15 13.93 14.36
N ALA A 205 -26.25 14.89 14.12
CA ALA A 205 -25.55 15.66 15.14
C ALA A 205 -26.34 16.90 15.63
N GLY A 206 -27.55 17.13 15.14
CA GLY A 206 -28.35 18.30 15.49
C GLY A 206 -27.83 19.63 14.94
N LEU A 207 -26.89 19.59 13.99
CA LEU A 207 -26.36 20.79 13.37
C LEU A 207 -27.37 21.39 12.40
N THR A 208 -27.68 22.67 12.57
CA THR A 208 -28.62 23.44 11.75
C THR A 208 -27.90 24.65 11.11
N GLY A 209 -28.60 25.35 10.19
CA GLY A 209 -28.05 26.57 9.56
C GLY A 209 -27.08 26.31 8.39
N TRP A 210 -26.87 25.05 7.98
CA TRP A 210 -26.10 24.73 6.79
C TRP A 210 -26.95 24.67 5.53
N GLN A 211 -26.32 24.97 4.40
CA GLN A 211 -26.90 24.87 3.06
C GLN A 211 -26.05 23.91 2.21
N ALA A 212 -26.70 23.00 1.49
CA ALA A 212 -26.05 22.16 0.50
C ALA A 212 -25.98 22.87 -0.84
N ASN A 213 -24.92 22.59 -1.62
CA ASN A 213 -24.67 23.17 -2.94
C ASN A 213 -24.76 24.71 -2.94
N TYR A 214 -24.16 25.32 -1.93
CA TYR A 214 -24.18 26.77 -1.77
C TYR A 214 -23.30 27.45 -2.81
N ARG A 215 -23.89 28.37 -3.58
CA ARG A 215 -23.17 29.16 -4.58
C ARG A 215 -22.56 30.40 -3.95
N LEU A 216 -21.25 30.43 -3.87
CA LEU A 216 -20.47 31.59 -3.44
C LEU A 216 -19.91 32.27 -4.71
N GLU A 217 -20.23 33.57 -4.89
CA GLU A 217 -19.68 34.36 -6.00
C GLU A 217 -18.15 34.31 -5.98
N GLU A 218 -17.52 34.32 -7.14
CA GLU A 218 -16.07 34.24 -7.33
C GLU A 218 -15.38 32.92 -6.94
N VAL A 219 -16.04 32.03 -6.20
CA VAL A 219 -15.49 30.75 -5.76
C VAL A 219 -16.16 29.55 -6.45
N GLY A 220 -17.47 29.67 -6.71
CA GLY A 220 -18.28 28.60 -7.28
C GLY A 220 -19.16 27.90 -6.23
N VAL A 221 -19.52 26.64 -6.47
CA VAL A 221 -20.44 25.89 -5.61
C VAL A 221 -19.65 25.14 -4.54
N LEU A 222 -20.03 25.33 -3.28
CA LEU A 222 -19.56 24.60 -2.10
C LEU A 222 -20.49 23.41 -1.84
N ASP A 223 -19.97 22.24 -1.49
CA ASP A 223 -20.82 21.08 -1.23
C ASP A 223 -21.75 21.33 -0.03
N PHE A 224 -21.22 21.93 1.06
CA PHE A 224 -22.01 22.46 2.17
C PHE A 224 -21.40 23.75 2.70
N ALA A 225 -22.23 24.65 3.20
CA ALA A 225 -21.80 25.90 3.80
C ALA A 225 -22.63 26.24 5.06
N PHE A 226 -21.97 26.59 6.14
CA PHE A 226 -22.54 27.34 7.25
C PHE A 226 -22.26 28.82 6.98
N VAL A 227 -23.21 29.48 6.33
CA VAL A 227 -23.00 30.82 5.77
C VAL A 227 -22.73 31.85 6.86
N ALA A 228 -23.48 31.81 7.96
CA ALA A 228 -23.35 32.73 9.09
C ALA A 228 -21.95 32.62 9.74
N GLN A 229 -21.40 31.40 9.82
CA GLN A 229 -20.10 31.12 10.41
C GLN A 229 -18.96 31.15 9.39
N ARG A 230 -19.24 31.34 8.11
CA ARG A 230 -18.27 31.25 7.00
C ARG A 230 -17.46 29.96 7.02
N ILE A 231 -18.14 28.82 7.18
CA ILE A 231 -17.52 27.51 7.11
C ILE A 231 -17.96 26.83 5.82
N ALA A 232 -16.99 26.43 5.01
CA ALA A 232 -17.19 25.62 3.81
C ALA A 232 -16.80 24.17 4.13
N ILE A 233 -17.66 23.23 3.75
CA ILE A 233 -17.35 21.80 3.79
C ILE A 233 -17.32 21.32 2.35
N GLU A 234 -16.18 20.75 1.96
CA GLU A 234 -15.94 20.15 0.66
C GLU A 234 -15.76 18.62 0.85
N ILE A 235 -16.45 17.87 0.03
CA ILE A 235 -16.28 16.42 0.00
C ILE A 235 -15.44 16.09 -1.22
N ASP A 236 -14.17 15.75 -0.99
CA ASP A 236 -13.26 15.37 -2.06
C ASP A 236 -13.78 14.07 -2.72
N GLY A 237 -14.53 14.25 -3.82
CA GLY A 237 -14.89 13.16 -4.70
C GLY A 237 -13.63 12.66 -5.38
N ARG A 238 -13.36 11.36 -5.29
CA ARG A 238 -12.28 10.70 -6.05
C ARG A 238 -12.59 10.75 -7.54
N ALA A 239 -12.39 11.90 -8.17
CA ALA A 239 -12.34 11.96 -9.60
C ALA A 239 -10.96 11.44 -10.04
N TRP A 240 -10.93 10.23 -10.58
CA TRP A 240 -9.78 9.59 -11.23
C TRP A 240 -9.39 10.29 -12.54
N HIS A 241 -9.15 11.60 -12.51
CA HIS A 241 -8.78 12.34 -13.70
C HIS A 241 -7.43 12.99 -13.53
N THR A 242 -6.46 12.41 -14.23
CA THR A 242 -5.22 13.04 -14.64
C THR A 242 -5.51 14.39 -15.27
N ALA A 243 -5.15 15.50 -14.61
CA ALA A 243 -4.78 16.73 -15.28
C ALA A 243 -4.16 17.72 -14.30
N SER A 244 -2.94 18.16 -14.60
CA SER A 244 -2.19 19.22 -13.96
C SER A 244 -2.98 20.52 -13.78
N ASP A 245 -3.92 20.80 -14.67
CA ASP A 245 -4.68 22.06 -14.70
C ASP A 245 -5.73 22.15 -13.57
N ARG A 246 -6.29 21.02 -13.11
CA ARG A 246 -7.24 21.02 -11.99
C ARG A 246 -6.57 21.29 -10.65
N PHE A 247 -5.32 20.85 -10.48
CA PHE A 247 -4.58 21.04 -9.23
C PHE A 247 -4.26 22.53 -8.97
N GLN A 248 -3.99 23.31 -10.03
CA GLN A 248 -3.78 24.75 -9.90
C GLN A 248 -5.10 25.50 -9.63
N ASN A 249 -6.18 25.09 -10.29
CA ASN A 249 -7.50 25.69 -10.06
C ASN A 249 -8.05 25.43 -8.64
N ASP A 250 -7.81 24.23 -8.08
CA ASP A 250 -8.19 23.89 -6.70
C ASP A 250 -7.44 24.73 -5.67
N ARG A 251 -6.14 24.96 -5.87
CA ARG A 251 -5.35 25.84 -4.97
C ARG A 251 -5.83 27.29 -5.03
N SER A 252 -6.09 27.81 -6.23
CA SER A 252 -6.61 29.17 -6.42
C SER A 252 -7.96 29.35 -5.75
N ARG A 253 -8.84 28.35 -5.85
CA ARG A 253 -10.15 28.33 -5.21
C ARG A 253 -10.03 28.31 -3.69
N GLN A 254 -9.16 27.47 -3.14
CA GLN A 254 -8.90 27.40 -1.70
C GLN A 254 -8.34 28.71 -1.15
N ASN A 255 -7.35 29.29 -1.83
CA ASN A 255 -6.79 30.57 -1.44
C ASN A 255 -7.85 31.67 -1.42
N ARG A 256 -8.78 31.67 -2.39
CA ARG A 256 -9.87 32.63 -2.46
C ARG A 256 -10.84 32.49 -1.29
N LEU A 257 -11.19 31.25 -0.90
CA LEU A 257 -11.99 31.00 0.31
C LEU A 257 -11.34 31.56 1.57
N VAL A 258 -10.04 31.30 1.74
CA VAL A 258 -9.27 31.81 2.89
C VAL A 258 -9.24 33.34 2.90
N LEU A 259 -9.00 33.98 1.76
CA LEU A 259 -9.01 35.45 1.64
C LEU A 259 -10.36 36.06 1.94
N LEU A 260 -11.46 35.36 1.65
CA LEU A 260 -12.84 35.76 2.00
C LEU A 260 -13.20 35.44 3.45
N GLY A 261 -12.25 34.95 4.25
CA GLY A 261 -12.44 34.62 5.66
C GLY A 261 -13.24 33.33 5.91
N TRP A 262 -13.26 32.42 4.95
CA TRP A 262 -13.93 31.14 5.12
C TRP A 262 -12.97 30.09 5.72
N THR A 263 -13.45 29.38 6.72
CA THR A 263 -12.83 28.14 7.20
C THR A 263 -13.21 27.00 6.29
N VAL A 264 -12.24 26.28 5.73
CA VAL A 264 -12.50 25.18 4.80
C VAL A 264 -12.20 23.84 5.49
N LEU A 265 -13.21 23.00 5.60
CA LEU A 265 -13.09 21.62 6.05
C LEU A 265 -13.23 20.70 4.84
N ARG A 266 -12.24 19.80 4.67
CA ARG A 266 -12.22 18.82 3.58
C ARG A 266 -12.33 17.42 4.14
N PHE A 267 -13.25 16.63 3.59
CA PHE A 267 -13.44 15.25 3.98
C PHE A 267 -13.48 14.37 2.73
N THR A 268 -12.87 13.22 2.82
CA THR A 268 -12.97 12.19 1.79
C THR A 268 -14.19 11.30 2.04
N TRP A 269 -14.60 10.54 1.02
CA TRP A 269 -15.61 9.49 1.21
C TRP A 269 -15.22 8.51 2.32
N ALA A 270 -13.93 8.18 2.42
CA ALA A 270 -13.39 7.32 3.48
C ALA A 270 -13.63 7.91 4.88
N ASP A 271 -13.48 9.23 5.05
CA ASP A 271 -13.74 9.88 6.33
C ASP A 271 -15.22 9.75 6.73
N LEU A 272 -16.12 9.93 5.78
CA LEU A 272 -17.58 9.84 6.04
C LEU A 272 -18.00 8.42 6.45
N ILE A 273 -17.34 7.38 5.93
CA ILE A 273 -17.73 5.99 6.18
C ILE A 273 -17.00 5.40 7.39
N GLU A 274 -15.69 5.69 7.53
CA GLU A 274 -14.85 5.03 8.54
C GLU A 274 -14.72 5.82 9.84
N ARG A 275 -14.91 7.14 9.78
CA ARG A 275 -14.71 8.05 10.92
C ARG A 275 -15.81 9.09 11.03
N PRO A 276 -17.11 8.70 10.93
CA PRO A 276 -18.23 9.66 10.93
C PRO A 276 -18.26 10.52 12.19
N GLY A 277 -17.91 9.93 13.36
CA GLY A 277 -17.85 10.68 14.62
C GLY A 277 -16.76 11.76 14.63
N GLU A 278 -15.60 11.49 14.01
CA GLU A 278 -14.53 12.46 13.89
C GLU A 278 -14.89 13.61 12.94
N VAL A 279 -15.55 13.30 11.83
CA VAL A 279 -16.08 14.31 10.89
C VAL A 279 -17.05 15.26 11.62
N VAL A 280 -18.03 14.70 12.33
CA VAL A 280 -18.98 15.47 13.12
C VAL A 280 -18.28 16.33 14.17
N ARG A 281 -17.34 15.76 14.92
CA ARG A 281 -16.58 16.49 15.94
C ARG A 281 -15.85 17.69 15.35
N GLN A 282 -15.18 17.56 14.22
CA GLN A 282 -14.46 18.63 13.56
C GLN A 282 -15.40 19.75 13.08
N VAL A 283 -16.55 19.38 12.52
CA VAL A 283 -17.57 20.38 12.12
C VAL A 283 -18.13 21.11 13.33
N CYS A 284 -18.45 20.39 14.41
CA CYS A 284 -18.94 21.02 15.66
C CYS A 284 -17.92 22.02 16.22
N LEU A 285 -16.65 21.63 16.30
CA LEU A 285 -15.58 22.52 16.78
C LEU A 285 -15.46 23.78 15.92
N ALA A 286 -15.53 23.64 14.60
CA ALA A 286 -15.45 24.80 13.70
C ALA A 286 -16.66 25.73 13.90
N VAL A 287 -17.87 25.18 14.00
CA VAL A 287 -19.11 25.97 14.23
C VAL A 287 -19.06 26.70 15.57
N GLN A 288 -18.62 26.02 16.64
CA GLN A 288 -18.47 26.63 17.97
C GLN A 288 -17.41 27.74 18.00
N ALA A 289 -16.30 27.56 17.31
CA ALA A 289 -15.23 28.55 17.24
C ALA A 289 -15.61 29.80 16.45
N ALA A 290 -16.63 29.73 15.61
CA ALA A 290 -17.12 30.83 14.77
C ALA A 290 -18.44 31.45 15.29
N SER A 291 -18.98 30.95 16.40
CA SER A 291 -20.19 31.48 17.05
C SER A 291 -19.80 32.48 18.13
#